data_3e79dcf6f8c17cd304074052bad7acdb
#
_entry.id   3e79dcf6f8c17cd304074052bad7acdb
#
_cell.length_a   1.000
_cell.length_b   1.000
_cell.length_c   1.000
_cell.angle_alpha   90.00
_cell.angle_beta   90.00
_cell.angle_gamma   90.00
#
_symmetry.space_group_name_H-M   'P 1'
#
loop_
_entity.id
_entity.type
_entity.pdbx_description
1 polymer ?
#
loop_
_entity_poly.entity_id
_entity_poly.type
_entity_poly.pdbx_seq_one_letter_code
_entity_poly.pdbx_strand_id
1 'polypeptide(L)'
;MVSKFNTLEYTVTPTQVEVHGGVIDIELDVNIPKKYFQKNASAEFRPMLAESADSDNKVFFEPVKLQGEKVSSNGKTIGYVTGGKFTYKGSLEYTEDMFAYDLFATATATMNDNSKYLGSLKIADGIMATATRVKNNEEPKFADHTYEKETILEETAVIYFTVNNSTVRYSQKSSDEVKRLKEFAKQGFKTKNIEISSYASPEGSLDVNDKVSGNRAKSTFSYAKRLMRDLKVDGAKNDDLYINSSKGEDWGGFNNLVNSSDLKDKSKVLNIVRNQKDPQKREEAIRDMAEIYDAIEDDVLPKLRKATITLRVYEPKK
;
A
#
# COMPACT_ATOMS: atom_id res chain seq x y z
N MET A 1 29.18 13.67 -16.81
CA MET A 1 28.15 13.36 -15.79
C MET A 1 27.96 11.84 -15.64
N VAL A 2 27.62 11.12 -16.69
CA VAL A 2 27.28 9.69 -16.62
C VAL A 2 28.34 8.81 -15.93
N SER A 3 29.61 8.92 -16.31
CA SER A 3 30.71 8.10 -15.76
C SER A 3 31.18 8.51 -14.34
N LYS A 4 30.60 9.55 -13.76
CA LYS A 4 31.02 10.13 -12.48
C LYS A 4 29.89 10.28 -11.46
N PHE A 5 28.70 9.72 -11.74
CA PHE A 5 27.56 9.84 -10.82
C PHE A 5 27.89 9.22 -9.46
N ASN A 6 28.55 8.10 -9.45
CA ASN A 6 28.98 7.38 -8.24
C ASN A 6 30.12 8.09 -7.46
N THR A 7 30.64 9.20 -7.94
CA THR A 7 31.69 9.97 -7.25
C THR A 7 31.16 11.24 -6.58
N LEU A 8 29.84 11.45 -6.60
CA LEU A 8 29.23 12.55 -5.87
C LEU A 8 29.21 12.25 -4.39
N GLU A 9 29.41 13.28 -3.57
CA GLU A 9 29.35 13.18 -2.13
C GLU A 9 27.93 13.49 -1.65
N TYR A 10 27.38 12.57 -0.86
CA TYR A 10 26.06 12.69 -0.25
C TYR A 10 26.19 12.67 1.27
N THR A 11 25.49 13.55 1.95
CA THR A 11 25.27 13.48 3.40
C THR A 11 23.78 13.27 3.62
N VAL A 12 23.43 12.19 4.30
CA VAL A 12 22.04 11.81 4.57
C VAL A 12 21.72 12.09 6.03
N THR A 13 20.58 12.73 6.27
CA THR A 13 20.06 12.99 7.61
C THR A 13 18.61 12.52 7.71
N PRO A 14 18.28 11.60 8.62
CA PRO A 14 19.20 10.87 9.49
C PRO A 14 20.13 9.94 8.69
N THR A 15 21.29 9.60 9.24
CA THR A 15 22.29 8.73 8.57
C THR A 15 21.76 7.33 8.24
N GLN A 16 20.76 6.89 8.95
CA GLN A 16 19.97 5.70 8.69
C GLN A 16 18.52 6.13 8.55
N VAL A 17 17.84 5.62 7.53
CA VAL A 17 16.46 5.98 7.26
C VAL A 17 15.55 5.48 8.38
N GLU A 18 14.75 6.35 8.97
CA GLU A 18 13.89 6.07 10.12
C GLU A 18 12.42 6.36 9.79
N VAL A 19 11.51 5.60 10.44
CA VAL A 19 10.07 5.84 10.36
C VAL A 19 9.59 6.53 11.63
N HIS A 20 8.98 7.68 11.48
CA HIS A 20 8.35 8.43 12.56
C HIS A 20 6.86 8.66 12.27
N GLY A 21 6.00 8.09 13.12
CA GLY A 21 4.54 8.25 12.95
C GLY A 21 3.99 7.71 11.61
N GLY A 22 4.64 6.67 11.04
CA GLY A 22 4.24 6.12 9.74
C GLY A 22 4.78 6.87 8.53
N VAL A 23 5.69 7.83 8.74
CA VAL A 23 6.30 8.65 7.69
C VAL A 23 7.80 8.48 7.67
N ILE A 24 8.39 8.47 6.48
CA ILE A 24 9.82 8.46 6.22
C ILE A 24 10.20 9.85 5.73
N ASP A 25 10.96 10.59 6.53
CA ASP A 25 11.53 11.89 6.16
C ASP A 25 13.03 11.76 5.91
N ILE A 26 13.50 12.35 4.80
CA ILE A 26 14.91 12.38 4.47
C ILE A 26 15.37 13.80 4.14
N GLU A 27 16.58 14.13 4.56
CA GLU A 27 17.29 15.32 4.10
C GLU A 27 18.64 14.88 3.51
N LEU A 28 18.92 15.29 2.27
CA LEU A 28 20.13 14.95 1.55
C LEU A 28 20.89 16.21 1.18
N ASP A 29 22.11 16.35 1.68
CA ASP A 29 23.06 17.35 1.18
C ASP A 29 23.92 16.74 0.07
N VAL A 30 23.83 17.31 -1.11
CA VAL A 30 24.55 16.84 -2.29
C VAL A 30 25.58 17.87 -2.72
N ASN A 31 26.84 17.44 -2.81
CA ASN A 31 27.95 18.27 -3.28
C ASN A 31 28.32 17.90 -4.72
N ILE A 32 28.16 18.84 -5.64
CA ILE A 32 28.48 18.67 -7.06
C ILE A 32 29.80 19.38 -7.36
N PRO A 33 30.87 18.65 -7.68
CA PRO A 33 32.19 19.25 -7.87
C PRO A 33 32.28 20.09 -9.16
N LYS A 34 33.32 20.92 -9.24
CA LYS A 34 33.67 21.70 -10.41
C LYS A 34 33.81 20.82 -11.67
N LYS A 35 33.39 21.34 -12.81
CA LYS A 35 33.48 20.68 -14.13
C LYS A 35 32.61 19.37 -14.23
N TYR A 36 31.73 19.16 -13.29
CA TYR A 36 30.84 18.01 -13.30
C TYR A 36 29.58 18.27 -14.13
N PHE A 37 28.86 19.37 -13.84
CA PHE A 37 27.60 19.70 -14.47
C PHE A 37 27.80 20.59 -15.70
N GLN A 38 27.35 20.10 -16.86
CA GLN A 38 27.53 20.84 -18.13
C GLN A 38 26.63 22.06 -18.20
N LYS A 39 27.11 23.17 -18.82
CA LYS A 39 26.42 24.46 -18.88
C LYS A 39 25.04 24.39 -19.56
N ASN A 40 24.88 23.51 -20.54
CA ASN A 40 23.67 23.34 -21.35
C ASN A 40 22.91 22.05 -21.02
N ALA A 41 23.19 21.41 -19.89
CA ALA A 41 22.48 20.23 -19.44
C ALA A 41 21.46 20.56 -18.35
N SER A 42 20.41 19.78 -18.29
CA SER A 42 19.53 19.67 -17.13
C SER A 42 19.64 18.25 -16.54
N ALA A 43 19.22 18.10 -15.29
CA ALA A 43 19.10 16.80 -14.67
C ALA A 43 17.90 16.79 -13.73
N GLU A 44 17.24 15.66 -13.66
CA GLU A 44 16.26 15.34 -12.65
C GLU A 44 16.89 14.38 -11.65
N PHE A 45 17.06 14.86 -10.42
CA PHE A 45 17.54 14.05 -9.30
C PHE A 45 16.34 13.53 -8.53
N ARG A 46 16.29 12.22 -8.30
CA ARG A 46 15.14 11.59 -7.67
C ARG A 46 15.60 10.48 -6.74
N PRO A 47 15.55 10.67 -5.42
CA PRO A 47 15.81 9.59 -4.47
C PRO A 47 14.76 8.50 -4.57
N MET A 48 15.14 7.26 -4.23
CA MET A 48 14.22 6.13 -4.19
C MET A 48 14.56 5.18 -3.04
N LEU A 49 13.56 4.48 -2.58
CA LEU A 49 13.66 3.34 -1.68
C LEU A 49 13.45 2.06 -2.48
N ALA A 50 14.31 1.08 -2.29
CA ALA A 50 14.21 -0.23 -2.94
C ALA A 50 15.05 -1.27 -2.18
N GLU A 51 14.78 -2.56 -2.36
CA GLU A 51 15.63 -3.64 -1.82
C GLU A 51 17.02 -3.66 -2.46
N SER A 52 17.09 -3.32 -3.75
CA SER A 52 18.33 -3.18 -4.50
C SER A 52 18.16 -2.20 -5.66
N ALA A 53 19.27 -1.78 -6.27
CA ALA A 53 19.26 -0.87 -7.42
C ALA A 53 18.44 -1.40 -8.61
N ASP A 54 18.38 -2.72 -8.78
CA ASP A 54 17.73 -3.41 -9.90
C ASP A 54 16.37 -4.03 -9.53
N SER A 55 15.91 -3.86 -8.28
CA SER A 55 14.59 -4.34 -7.85
C SER A 55 13.47 -3.76 -8.70
N ASP A 56 12.43 -4.56 -8.98
CA ASP A 56 11.21 -4.08 -9.63
C ASP A 56 10.35 -3.23 -8.69
N ASN A 57 10.43 -3.49 -7.38
CA ASN A 57 9.72 -2.75 -6.35
C ASN A 57 10.54 -1.53 -5.92
N LYS A 58 10.18 -0.36 -6.47
CA LYS A 58 10.83 0.93 -6.19
C LYS A 58 9.80 1.95 -5.77
N VAL A 59 10.10 2.67 -4.69
CA VAL A 59 9.29 3.80 -4.24
C VAL A 59 10.10 5.07 -4.38
N PHE A 60 9.59 6.01 -5.15
CA PHE A 60 10.30 7.23 -5.49
C PHE A 60 9.81 8.41 -4.65
N PHE A 61 10.74 9.19 -4.17
CA PHE A 61 10.47 10.53 -3.66
C PHE A 61 10.19 11.51 -4.81
N GLU A 62 9.67 12.69 -4.47
CA GLU A 62 9.46 13.75 -5.45
C GLU A 62 10.80 14.19 -6.07
N PRO A 63 10.86 14.42 -7.37
CA PRO A 63 12.10 14.81 -8.04
C PRO A 63 12.47 16.27 -7.81
N VAL A 64 13.77 16.58 -7.83
CA VAL A 64 14.28 17.94 -7.92
C VAL A 64 14.98 18.17 -9.25
N LYS A 65 14.69 19.29 -9.90
CA LYS A 65 15.31 19.67 -11.18
C LYS A 65 16.56 20.50 -10.95
N LEU A 66 17.64 20.11 -11.61
CA LEU A 66 18.90 20.81 -11.64
C LEU A 66 19.18 21.28 -13.08
N GLN A 67 19.83 22.42 -13.21
CA GLN A 67 20.13 22.99 -14.53
C GLN A 67 21.52 23.61 -14.57
N GLY A 68 22.14 23.58 -15.73
CA GLY A 68 23.37 24.31 -16.01
C GLY A 68 23.12 25.79 -16.30
N GLU A 69 24.16 26.59 -16.27
CA GLU A 69 24.14 28.07 -16.37
C GLU A 69 23.48 28.59 -17.66
N LYS A 70 23.40 27.78 -18.72
CA LYS A 70 22.80 28.15 -20.02
C LYS A 70 21.41 27.59 -20.27
N VAL A 71 20.84 26.91 -19.30
CA VAL A 71 19.49 26.35 -19.38
C VAL A 71 18.54 27.26 -18.62
N SER A 72 17.47 27.70 -19.26
CA SER A 72 16.40 28.49 -18.66
C SER A 72 15.22 27.59 -18.34
N SER A 73 15.20 27.00 -17.15
CA SER A 73 14.07 26.23 -16.62
C SER A 73 13.89 26.52 -15.13
N ASN A 74 12.95 25.87 -14.48
CA ASN A 74 12.67 26.06 -13.04
C ASN A 74 13.59 25.22 -12.14
N GLY A 75 14.74 24.76 -12.64
CA GLY A 75 15.69 23.96 -11.88
C GLY A 75 16.69 24.80 -11.09
N LYS A 76 17.29 24.18 -10.07
CA LYS A 76 18.38 24.81 -9.32
C LYS A 76 19.64 24.87 -10.20
N THR A 77 20.22 26.04 -10.36
CA THR A 77 21.37 26.27 -11.22
C THR A 77 22.66 25.75 -10.57
N ILE A 78 23.43 24.94 -11.29
CA ILE A 78 24.75 24.39 -10.91
C ILE A 78 25.80 24.95 -11.85
N GLY A 79 26.79 25.62 -11.29
CA GLY A 79 27.87 26.24 -12.06
C GLY A 79 28.87 25.21 -12.59
N TYR A 80 29.26 25.35 -13.85
CA TYR A 80 30.29 24.47 -14.42
C TYR A 80 31.68 24.71 -13.79
N VAL A 81 32.03 25.97 -13.55
CA VAL A 81 33.35 26.34 -12.99
C VAL A 81 33.36 26.22 -11.47
N THR A 82 32.29 26.57 -10.83
CA THR A 82 32.18 26.66 -9.36
C THR A 82 31.73 25.34 -8.71
N GLY A 83 31.03 24.50 -9.46
CA GLY A 83 30.24 23.43 -8.86
C GLY A 83 28.98 23.97 -8.20
N GLY A 84 28.43 23.23 -7.25
CA GLY A 84 27.27 23.67 -6.49
C GLY A 84 26.93 22.68 -5.38
N LYS A 85 26.12 23.18 -4.43
CA LYS A 85 25.52 22.33 -3.37
C LYS A 85 24.03 22.54 -3.37
N PHE A 86 23.30 21.48 -3.05
CA PHE A 86 21.87 21.59 -2.79
C PHE A 86 21.44 20.64 -1.68
N THR A 87 20.48 21.07 -0.91
CA THR A 87 19.78 20.23 0.05
C THR A 87 18.48 19.79 -0.56
N TYR A 88 18.21 18.50 -0.54
CA TYR A 88 16.96 17.88 -0.89
C TYR A 88 16.21 17.48 0.39
N LYS A 89 14.91 17.73 0.46
CA LYS A 89 14.04 17.23 1.53
C LYS A 89 12.87 16.49 0.89
N GLY A 90 12.62 15.29 1.37
CA GLY A 90 11.54 14.44 0.88
C GLY A 90 10.86 13.68 2.00
N SER A 91 9.58 13.40 1.80
CA SER A 91 8.74 12.67 2.74
C SER A 91 7.94 11.61 1.98
N LEU A 92 7.81 10.42 2.56
CA LEU A 92 7.00 9.30 2.04
C LEU A 92 6.23 8.63 3.17
N GLU A 93 5.03 8.15 2.89
CA GLU A 93 4.31 7.27 3.80
C GLU A 93 4.98 5.88 3.82
N TYR A 94 5.23 5.36 5.01
CA TYR A 94 5.80 4.03 5.22
C TYR A 94 4.73 2.95 5.04
N THR A 95 5.08 1.89 4.32
CA THR A 95 4.31 0.65 4.25
C THR A 95 5.18 -0.53 4.67
N GLU A 96 4.59 -1.59 5.22
CA GLU A 96 5.34 -2.71 5.80
C GLU A 96 6.26 -3.44 4.80
N ASP A 97 5.93 -3.41 3.52
CA ASP A 97 6.76 -3.97 2.44
C ASP A 97 8.08 -3.22 2.22
N MET A 98 8.21 -2.01 2.78
CA MET A 98 9.45 -1.22 2.69
C MET A 98 10.48 -1.55 3.76
N PHE A 99 10.20 -2.48 4.68
CA PHE A 99 11.07 -2.73 5.84
C PHE A 99 12.52 -3.12 5.48
N ALA A 100 12.73 -3.70 4.30
CA ALA A 100 14.04 -4.13 3.81
C ALA A 100 14.62 -3.19 2.73
N TYR A 101 14.04 -1.99 2.54
CA TYR A 101 14.50 -1.08 1.49
C TYR A 101 15.63 -0.20 1.98
N ASP A 102 16.62 -0.03 1.10
CA ASP A 102 17.70 0.94 1.25
C ASP A 102 17.40 2.23 0.48
N LEU A 103 18.06 3.31 0.84
CA LEU A 103 17.95 4.59 0.15
C LEU A 103 18.98 4.72 -0.96
N PHE A 104 18.51 5.00 -2.17
CA PHE A 104 19.31 5.22 -3.34
C PHE A 104 19.15 6.65 -3.88
N ALA A 105 20.25 7.23 -4.35
CA ALA A 105 20.22 8.41 -5.20
C ALA A 105 20.12 7.95 -6.67
N THR A 106 19.18 8.56 -7.42
CA THR A 106 19.06 8.34 -8.87
C THR A 106 19.01 9.68 -9.60
N ALA A 107 19.42 9.70 -10.83
CA ALA A 107 19.27 10.89 -11.67
C ALA A 107 19.18 10.54 -13.16
N THR A 108 18.43 11.40 -13.87
CA THR A 108 18.38 11.40 -15.35
C THR A 108 18.91 12.74 -15.85
N ALA A 109 19.93 12.71 -16.68
CA ALA A 109 20.48 13.92 -17.29
C ALA A 109 19.98 14.08 -18.73
N THR A 110 19.62 15.31 -19.09
CA THR A 110 19.16 15.68 -20.44
C THR A 110 20.06 16.78 -21.01
N MET A 111 20.47 16.58 -22.26
CA MET A 111 21.25 17.55 -23.03
C MET A 111 20.87 17.48 -24.50
N ASN A 112 20.49 18.60 -25.11
CA ASN A 112 20.05 18.64 -26.52
C ASN A 112 18.98 17.58 -26.83
N ASP A 113 17.92 17.53 -26.04
CA ASP A 113 16.77 16.62 -26.12
C ASP A 113 17.09 15.11 -25.94
N ASN A 114 18.35 14.77 -25.70
CA ASN A 114 18.75 13.41 -25.37
C ASN A 114 18.82 13.23 -23.84
N SER A 115 18.03 12.31 -23.34
CA SER A 115 18.01 11.95 -21.92
C SER A 115 18.76 10.65 -21.67
N LYS A 116 19.52 10.62 -20.59
CA LYS A 116 20.25 9.43 -20.15
C LYS A 116 20.14 9.24 -18.66
N TYR A 117 19.74 8.05 -18.25
CA TYR A 117 19.77 7.61 -16.86
C TYR A 117 21.22 7.47 -16.39
N LEU A 118 21.56 8.04 -15.23
CA LEU A 118 22.93 8.06 -14.71
C LEU A 118 23.25 6.85 -13.82
N GLY A 119 22.24 6.09 -13.42
CA GLY A 119 22.35 4.95 -12.54
C GLY A 119 21.73 5.19 -11.18
N SER A 120 21.84 4.20 -10.31
CA SER A 120 21.44 4.23 -8.91
C SER A 120 22.66 4.07 -8.03
N LEU A 121 22.76 4.86 -6.97
CA LEU A 121 23.80 4.78 -5.95
C LEU A 121 23.15 4.62 -4.59
N LYS A 122 23.48 3.56 -3.86
CA LYS A 122 23.04 3.41 -2.45
C LYS A 122 23.74 4.49 -1.61
N ILE A 123 22.95 5.27 -0.86
CA ILE A 123 23.44 6.42 -0.08
C ILE A 123 23.12 6.32 1.42
N ALA A 124 22.18 5.45 1.81
CA ALA A 124 21.95 5.10 3.21
C ALA A 124 21.42 3.68 3.34
N ASP A 125 21.69 3.07 4.48
CA ASP A 125 21.16 1.78 4.86
C ASP A 125 19.71 1.88 5.32
N GLY A 126 19.02 0.78 5.15
CA GLY A 126 17.63 0.47 5.28
C GLY A 126 16.79 1.14 6.35
N ILE A 127 15.53 0.85 6.26
CA ILE A 127 14.50 1.51 7.04
C ILE A 127 14.46 0.94 8.46
N MET A 128 14.70 1.79 9.45
CA MET A 128 14.47 1.47 10.86
C MET A 128 13.07 1.90 11.28
N ALA A 129 12.14 0.96 11.29
CA ALA A 129 10.86 1.16 11.95
C ALA A 129 11.03 0.92 13.47
N THR A 130 10.50 1.83 14.29
CA THR A 130 10.57 1.73 15.77
C THR A 130 9.98 0.42 16.31
N ALA A 131 8.96 -0.11 15.63
CA ALA A 131 8.36 -1.40 15.95
C ALA A 131 9.34 -2.59 15.87
N THR A 132 10.35 -2.53 14.99
CA THR A 132 11.36 -3.57 14.83
C THR A 132 12.54 -3.42 15.82
N ARG A 133 12.64 -2.26 16.48
CA ARG A 133 13.65 -1.99 17.52
C ARG A 133 13.30 -2.57 18.88
N VAL A 134 12.06 -2.95 19.11
CA VAL A 134 11.69 -3.66 20.34
C VAL A 134 12.23 -5.09 20.25
N LYS A 135 13.54 -5.22 20.46
CA LYS A 135 14.09 -6.52 20.85
C LYS A 135 13.62 -6.75 22.28
N ASN A 136 12.72 -7.71 22.44
CA ASN A 136 12.50 -8.30 23.75
C ASN A 136 13.78 -8.98 24.19
N ASN A 137 14.69 -8.21 24.84
CA ASN A 137 15.84 -8.75 25.55
C ASN A 137 15.45 -9.25 26.94
N GLU A 138 14.16 -9.40 27.20
CA GLU A 138 13.67 -10.06 28.40
C GLU A 138 13.92 -11.56 28.21
N GLU A 139 14.91 -12.08 28.90
CA GLU A 139 14.95 -13.50 29.18
C GLU A 139 13.61 -13.87 29.82
N PRO A 140 12.81 -14.78 29.24
CA PRO A 140 11.55 -15.13 29.81
C PRO A 140 11.84 -15.78 31.17
N LYS A 141 11.63 -15.05 32.26
CA LYS A 141 11.52 -15.67 33.57
C LYS A 141 10.18 -16.42 33.54
N PHE A 142 10.27 -17.72 33.33
CA PHE A 142 9.12 -18.60 33.46
C PHE A 142 8.77 -18.63 34.95
N ALA A 143 7.79 -17.82 35.33
CA ALA A 143 6.99 -18.12 36.50
C ALA A 143 5.95 -19.12 36.07
N ASP A 144 5.70 -20.16 36.86
CA ASP A 144 4.57 -21.04 36.64
C ASP A 144 3.29 -20.18 36.62
N HIS A 145 2.78 -19.93 35.41
CA HIS A 145 1.54 -19.21 35.22
C HIS A 145 0.54 -20.15 34.52
N THR A 146 -0.71 -20.01 34.90
CA THR A 146 -1.85 -20.70 34.29
C THR A 146 -2.22 -20.12 32.93
N TYR A 147 -1.34 -19.35 32.27
CA TYR A 147 -1.58 -18.82 30.93
C TYR A 147 -1.45 -19.93 29.91
N GLU A 148 -2.58 -20.38 29.41
CA GLU A 148 -2.64 -21.28 28.28
C GLU A 148 -2.78 -20.46 26.99
N LYS A 149 -1.82 -20.59 26.09
CA LYS A 149 -1.86 -19.94 24.78
C LYS A 149 -3.12 -20.41 24.03
N GLU A 150 -4.05 -19.50 23.80
CA GLU A 150 -5.21 -19.79 22.97
C GLU A 150 -4.82 -19.70 21.50
N THR A 151 -4.89 -20.81 20.79
CA THR A 151 -4.77 -20.79 19.34
C THR A 151 -6.11 -20.43 18.72
N ILE A 152 -6.09 -19.47 17.81
CA ILE A 152 -7.29 -19.05 17.08
C ILE A 152 -7.23 -19.61 15.67
N LEU A 153 -8.28 -20.31 15.28
CA LEU A 153 -8.52 -20.75 13.90
C LEU A 153 -9.55 -19.82 13.27
N GLU A 154 -9.39 -19.54 11.98
CA GLU A 154 -10.34 -18.71 11.26
C GLU A 154 -10.63 -19.23 9.85
N GLU A 155 -11.85 -18.99 9.40
CA GLU A 155 -12.26 -19.21 8.00
C GLU A 155 -13.05 -17.99 7.53
N THR A 156 -12.75 -17.52 6.31
CA THR A 156 -13.38 -16.35 5.72
C THR A 156 -14.08 -16.69 4.42
N ALA A 157 -15.32 -16.22 4.28
CA ALA A 157 -16.06 -16.24 3.02
C ALA A 157 -16.26 -14.83 2.50
N VAL A 158 -16.09 -14.65 1.20
CA VAL A 158 -16.33 -13.38 0.51
C VAL A 158 -17.67 -13.45 -0.21
N ILE A 159 -18.45 -12.39 -0.08
CA ILE A 159 -19.74 -12.17 -0.76
C ILE A 159 -19.57 -11.03 -1.74
N TYR A 160 -19.74 -11.28 -3.02
CA TYR A 160 -19.64 -10.28 -4.06
C TYR A 160 -21.00 -9.69 -4.46
N PHE A 161 -20.99 -8.39 -4.72
CA PHE A 161 -22.19 -7.63 -5.09
C PHE A 161 -22.06 -7.05 -6.50
N THR A 162 -23.20 -6.80 -7.12
CA THR A 162 -23.27 -5.99 -8.34
C THR A 162 -23.22 -4.50 -8.00
N VAL A 163 -23.02 -3.67 -9.02
CA VAL A 163 -23.00 -2.20 -8.89
C VAL A 163 -24.24 -1.72 -8.14
N ASN A 164 -24.07 -0.82 -7.20
CA ASN A 164 -25.14 -0.20 -6.40
C ASN A 164 -26.11 -1.17 -5.73
N ASN A 165 -25.73 -2.44 -5.56
CA ASN A 165 -26.56 -3.45 -4.96
C ASN A 165 -25.94 -3.94 -3.64
N SER A 166 -26.82 -4.23 -2.67
CA SER A 166 -26.46 -4.76 -1.35
C SER A 166 -27.14 -6.10 -1.04
N THR A 167 -27.87 -6.69 -2.00
CA THR A 167 -28.59 -7.96 -1.78
C THR A 167 -27.62 -9.14 -1.88
N VAL A 168 -27.57 -9.99 -0.86
CA VAL A 168 -26.82 -11.25 -0.88
C VAL A 168 -27.54 -12.24 -1.78
N ARG A 169 -27.04 -12.39 -3.01
CA ARG A 169 -27.64 -13.25 -4.05
C ARG A 169 -27.53 -14.73 -3.70
N TYR A 170 -28.43 -15.54 -4.26
CA TYR A 170 -28.41 -16.99 -4.06
C TYR A 170 -27.10 -17.63 -4.51
N SER A 171 -26.56 -17.22 -5.64
CA SER A 171 -25.26 -17.72 -6.15
C SER A 171 -24.12 -17.50 -5.14
N GLN A 172 -24.11 -16.36 -4.44
CA GLN A 172 -23.10 -16.07 -3.42
C GLN A 172 -23.28 -16.94 -2.18
N LYS A 173 -24.51 -17.27 -1.79
CA LYS A 173 -24.82 -18.16 -0.66
C LYS A 173 -24.39 -19.62 -0.91
N SER A 174 -24.15 -19.99 -2.16
CA SER A 174 -23.72 -21.32 -2.62
C SER A 174 -22.30 -21.31 -3.18
N SER A 175 -21.55 -20.23 -3.07
CA SER A 175 -20.14 -20.15 -3.48
C SER A 175 -19.27 -21.13 -2.71
N ASP A 176 -18.12 -21.50 -3.28
CA ASP A 176 -17.21 -22.45 -2.64
C ASP A 176 -16.61 -21.89 -1.36
N GLU A 177 -16.41 -20.58 -1.26
CA GLU A 177 -15.97 -19.94 -0.05
C GLU A 177 -17.01 -20.05 1.07
N VAL A 178 -18.28 -19.83 0.75
CA VAL A 178 -19.37 -20.03 1.73
C VAL A 178 -19.51 -21.51 2.10
N LYS A 179 -19.27 -22.44 1.17
CA LYS A 179 -19.25 -23.88 1.51
C LYS A 179 -18.12 -24.20 2.49
N ARG A 180 -16.89 -23.71 2.26
CA ARG A 180 -15.77 -23.88 3.20
C ARG A 180 -16.10 -23.31 4.58
N LEU A 181 -16.65 -22.11 4.64
CA LEU A 181 -17.10 -21.50 5.90
C LEU A 181 -18.15 -22.36 6.62
N LYS A 182 -19.10 -22.93 5.89
CA LYS A 182 -20.09 -23.86 6.45
C LYS A 182 -19.47 -25.13 7.01
N GLU A 183 -18.53 -25.74 6.28
CA GLU A 183 -17.83 -26.95 6.76
C GLU A 183 -16.96 -26.63 7.99
N PHE A 184 -16.28 -25.48 8.00
CA PHE A 184 -15.56 -25.01 9.17
C PHE A 184 -16.47 -24.80 10.38
N ALA A 185 -17.58 -24.12 10.18
CA ALA A 185 -18.57 -23.87 11.24
C ALA A 185 -19.19 -25.14 11.84
N LYS A 186 -19.33 -26.21 11.05
CA LYS A 186 -19.85 -27.53 11.52
C LYS A 186 -18.90 -28.26 12.47
N GLN A 187 -17.63 -27.83 12.57
CA GLN A 187 -16.68 -28.46 13.50
C GLN A 187 -17.04 -28.21 14.97
N GLY A 188 -17.92 -27.24 15.24
CA GLY A 188 -18.50 -27.04 16.56
C GLY A 188 -17.54 -26.46 17.60
N PHE A 189 -16.48 -25.80 17.17
CA PHE A 189 -15.53 -25.14 18.06
C PHE A 189 -16.16 -23.94 18.79
N LYS A 190 -15.60 -23.61 19.95
CA LYS A 190 -16.02 -22.43 20.71
C LYS A 190 -15.74 -21.16 19.93
N THR A 191 -16.76 -20.34 19.68
CA THR A 191 -16.64 -19.11 18.91
C THR A 191 -15.93 -18.02 19.72
N LYS A 192 -14.95 -17.37 19.10
CA LYS A 192 -14.33 -16.15 19.60
C LYS A 192 -15.10 -14.92 19.13
N ASN A 193 -15.26 -14.76 17.81
CA ASN A 193 -16.11 -13.73 17.21
C ASN A 193 -16.47 -14.09 15.76
N ILE A 194 -17.44 -13.34 15.24
CA ILE A 194 -17.90 -13.41 13.86
C ILE A 194 -17.79 -11.99 13.30
N GLU A 195 -16.81 -11.74 12.44
CA GLU A 195 -16.57 -10.43 11.88
C GLU A 195 -17.17 -10.30 10.48
N ILE A 196 -17.90 -9.22 10.28
CA ILE A 196 -18.43 -8.82 8.98
C ILE A 196 -17.79 -7.48 8.61
N SER A 197 -17.04 -7.45 7.50
CA SER A 197 -16.47 -6.24 6.95
C SER A 197 -16.96 -6.04 5.53
N SER A 198 -17.50 -4.87 5.22
CA SER A 198 -18.06 -4.59 3.89
C SER A 198 -17.41 -3.39 3.23
N TYR A 199 -17.34 -3.45 1.91
CA TYR A 199 -16.61 -2.51 1.08
C TYR A 199 -17.44 -2.06 -0.11
N ALA A 200 -17.15 -0.87 -0.60
CA ALA A 200 -17.53 -0.38 -1.91
C ALA A 200 -16.31 -0.35 -2.83
N SER A 201 -16.55 -0.50 -4.12
CA SER A 201 -15.54 -0.17 -5.13
C SER A 201 -15.35 1.35 -5.19
N PRO A 202 -14.13 1.83 -5.45
CA PRO A 202 -13.86 3.26 -5.55
C PRO A 202 -14.33 3.81 -6.90
N GLU A 203 -15.62 3.76 -7.12
CA GLU A 203 -16.31 4.32 -8.29
C GLU A 203 -17.56 5.09 -7.83
N GLY A 204 -17.75 6.29 -8.32
CA GLY A 204 -18.84 7.16 -7.91
C GLY A 204 -18.56 8.01 -6.68
N SER A 205 -19.56 8.69 -6.15
CA SER A 205 -19.35 9.60 -5.03
C SER A 205 -19.17 8.86 -3.69
N LEU A 206 -18.34 9.42 -2.81
CA LEU A 206 -18.09 8.91 -1.46
C LEU A 206 -19.38 8.66 -0.67
N ASP A 207 -20.33 9.60 -0.74
CA ASP A 207 -21.63 9.48 -0.03
C ASP A 207 -22.45 8.27 -0.49
N VAL A 208 -22.39 7.95 -1.79
CA VAL A 208 -23.07 6.78 -2.35
C VAL A 208 -22.33 5.51 -1.91
N ASN A 209 -21.00 5.51 -1.96
CA ASN A 209 -20.18 4.36 -1.58
C ASN A 209 -20.28 4.04 -0.09
N ASP A 210 -20.36 5.05 0.78
CA ASP A 210 -20.60 4.87 2.21
C ASP A 210 -21.97 4.26 2.48
N LYS A 211 -23.03 4.72 1.80
CA LYS A 211 -24.37 4.14 1.90
C LYS A 211 -24.42 2.70 1.40
N VAL A 212 -23.78 2.43 0.25
CA VAL A 212 -23.76 1.09 -0.37
C VAL A 212 -23.00 0.12 0.52
N SER A 213 -21.80 0.49 1.01
CA SER A 213 -21.03 -0.35 1.91
C SER A 213 -21.77 -0.59 3.23
N GLY A 214 -22.42 0.43 3.80
CA GLY A 214 -23.27 0.30 4.98
C GLY A 214 -24.47 -0.65 4.77
N ASN A 215 -25.12 -0.58 3.62
CA ASN A 215 -26.22 -1.49 3.29
C ASN A 215 -25.72 -2.93 3.04
N ARG A 216 -24.56 -3.10 2.43
CA ARG A 216 -23.90 -4.41 2.30
C ARG A 216 -23.55 -5.00 3.65
N ALA A 217 -23.05 -4.18 4.60
CA ALA A 217 -22.80 -4.61 5.97
C ALA A 217 -24.06 -5.15 6.63
N LYS A 218 -25.17 -4.42 6.55
CA LYS A 218 -26.47 -4.82 7.14
C LYS A 218 -27.00 -6.11 6.53
N SER A 219 -27.00 -6.24 5.20
CA SER A 219 -27.51 -7.43 4.52
C SER A 219 -26.63 -8.66 4.75
N THR A 220 -25.31 -8.49 4.74
CA THR A 220 -24.36 -9.57 5.03
C THR A 220 -24.45 -10.00 6.49
N PHE A 221 -24.55 -9.06 7.42
CA PHE A 221 -24.78 -9.34 8.82
C PHE A 221 -26.04 -10.19 9.06
N SER A 222 -27.17 -9.77 8.45
CA SER A 222 -28.42 -10.49 8.53
C SER A 222 -28.32 -11.91 7.97
N TYR A 223 -27.60 -12.07 6.87
CA TYR A 223 -27.31 -13.38 6.29
C TYR A 223 -26.40 -14.22 7.18
N ALA A 224 -25.29 -13.67 7.65
CA ALA A 224 -24.33 -14.35 8.52
C ALA A 224 -25.01 -14.81 9.82
N LYS A 225 -25.79 -13.94 10.47
CA LYS A 225 -26.50 -14.25 11.69
C LYS A 225 -27.50 -15.41 11.50
N ARG A 226 -28.22 -15.45 10.36
CA ARG A 226 -29.10 -16.58 10.03
C ARG A 226 -28.28 -17.84 9.80
N LEU A 227 -27.24 -17.76 8.96
CA LEU A 227 -26.37 -18.88 8.61
C LEU A 227 -25.77 -19.53 9.87
N MET A 228 -25.18 -18.74 10.77
CA MET A 228 -24.56 -19.25 11.99
C MET A 228 -25.59 -19.91 12.92
N ARG A 229 -26.80 -19.37 13.01
CA ARG A 229 -27.90 -19.99 13.77
C ARG A 229 -28.36 -21.31 13.16
N ASP A 230 -28.53 -21.36 11.83
CA ASP A 230 -28.96 -22.57 11.12
C ASP A 230 -27.92 -23.70 11.27
N LEU A 231 -26.63 -23.34 11.29
CA LEU A 231 -25.51 -24.26 11.53
C LEU A 231 -25.28 -24.60 13.01
N LYS A 232 -26.03 -23.98 13.91
CA LYS A 232 -25.91 -24.17 15.37
C LYS A 232 -24.51 -23.83 15.90
N VAL A 233 -23.85 -22.81 15.30
CA VAL A 233 -22.55 -22.34 15.75
C VAL A 233 -22.66 -21.90 17.22
N ASP A 234 -21.65 -22.24 18.02
CA ASP A 234 -21.58 -21.84 19.41
C ASP A 234 -21.68 -20.30 19.54
N GLY A 235 -22.51 -19.81 20.45
CA GLY A 235 -22.71 -18.38 20.65
C GLY A 235 -23.44 -17.66 19.51
N ALA A 236 -23.98 -18.33 18.48
CA ALA A 236 -24.63 -17.70 17.31
C ALA A 236 -25.83 -16.78 17.66
N LYS A 237 -26.36 -16.88 18.86
CA LYS A 237 -27.45 -16.01 19.37
C LYS A 237 -26.95 -14.82 20.19
N ASN A 238 -25.67 -14.81 20.54
CA ASN A 238 -25.05 -13.73 21.30
C ASN A 238 -24.58 -12.63 20.32
N ASP A 239 -25.20 -11.47 20.40
CA ASP A 239 -24.92 -10.34 19.51
C ASP A 239 -23.53 -9.71 19.78
N ASP A 240 -22.97 -9.86 20.99
CA ASP A 240 -21.65 -9.34 21.36
C ASP A 240 -20.50 -10.03 20.62
N LEU A 241 -20.75 -11.24 20.09
CA LEU A 241 -19.76 -11.95 19.28
C LEU A 241 -19.69 -11.45 17.84
N TYR A 242 -20.65 -10.63 17.40
CA TYR A 242 -20.67 -10.10 16.05
C TYR A 242 -20.02 -8.73 15.96
N ILE A 243 -19.00 -8.63 15.13
CA ILE A 243 -18.34 -7.37 14.77
C ILE A 243 -18.78 -7.01 13.37
N ASN A 244 -19.56 -5.95 13.22
CA ASN A 244 -20.07 -5.52 11.92
C ASN A 244 -19.54 -4.13 11.56
N SER A 245 -18.78 -4.02 10.48
CA SER A 245 -18.15 -2.78 10.05
C SER A 245 -18.35 -2.50 8.57
N SER A 246 -18.65 -1.24 8.25
CA SER A 246 -18.58 -0.70 6.91
C SER A 246 -17.23 0.03 6.75
N LYS A 247 -16.47 -0.31 5.73
CA LYS A 247 -15.13 0.22 5.46
C LYS A 247 -15.11 1.30 4.36
N GLY A 248 -16.27 1.59 3.74
CA GLY A 248 -16.32 2.50 2.61
C GLY A 248 -15.58 1.94 1.38
N GLU A 249 -14.84 2.78 0.71
CA GLU A 249 -14.06 2.42 -0.49
C GLU A 249 -12.83 1.58 -0.17
N ASP A 250 -12.64 0.49 -0.93
CA ASP A 250 -11.49 -0.42 -0.78
C ASP A 250 -10.31 0.01 -1.68
N TRP A 251 -9.68 1.14 -1.36
CA TRP A 251 -8.48 1.58 -2.07
C TRP A 251 -7.28 0.66 -1.83
N GLY A 252 -7.20 0.03 -0.66
CA GLY A 252 -6.17 -0.97 -0.38
C GLY A 252 -6.32 -2.20 -1.28
N GLY A 253 -7.54 -2.75 -1.34
CA GLY A 253 -7.86 -3.85 -2.25
C GLY A 253 -7.67 -3.48 -3.72
N PHE A 254 -8.02 -2.25 -4.11
CA PHE A 254 -7.78 -1.73 -5.46
C PHE A 254 -6.28 -1.77 -5.81
N ASN A 255 -5.45 -1.22 -4.95
CA ASN A 255 -3.99 -1.18 -5.14
C ASN A 255 -3.41 -2.60 -5.30
N ASN A 256 -3.83 -3.53 -4.44
CA ASN A 256 -3.38 -4.93 -4.49
C ASN A 256 -3.81 -5.63 -5.78
N LEU A 257 -5.07 -5.47 -6.20
CA LEU A 257 -5.59 -6.08 -7.42
C LEU A 257 -4.93 -5.52 -8.67
N VAL A 258 -4.74 -4.20 -8.77
CA VAL A 258 -4.02 -3.58 -9.89
C VAL A 258 -2.57 -4.04 -9.94
N ASN A 259 -1.90 -4.10 -8.79
CA ASN A 259 -0.51 -4.53 -8.72
C ASN A 259 -0.32 -5.99 -9.21
N SER A 260 -1.24 -6.88 -8.81
CA SER A 260 -1.22 -8.30 -9.20
C SER A 260 -1.83 -8.60 -10.57
N SER A 261 -2.40 -7.62 -11.26
CA SER A 261 -3.00 -7.78 -12.57
C SER A 261 -1.99 -7.68 -13.72
N ASP A 262 -2.40 -8.13 -14.90
CA ASP A 262 -1.66 -7.95 -16.15
C ASP A 262 -2.05 -6.66 -16.89
N LEU A 263 -2.63 -5.70 -16.19
CA LEU A 263 -3.04 -4.42 -16.78
C LEU A 263 -1.84 -3.69 -17.41
N LYS A 264 -2.01 -3.26 -18.64
CA LYS A 264 -1.07 -2.39 -19.33
C LYS A 264 -0.96 -1.06 -18.55
N ASP A 265 0.25 -0.54 -18.40
CA ASP A 265 0.50 0.73 -17.68
C ASP A 265 0.00 0.77 -16.22
N LYS A 266 -0.14 -0.37 -15.55
CA LYS A 266 -0.54 -0.43 -14.13
C LYS A 266 0.25 0.51 -13.21
N SER A 267 1.52 0.75 -13.53
CA SER A 267 2.38 1.68 -12.79
C SER A 267 1.84 3.11 -12.78
N LYS A 268 1.19 3.56 -13.86
CA LYS A 268 0.57 4.90 -13.92
C LYS A 268 -0.64 4.97 -12.98
N VAL A 269 -1.48 3.93 -12.98
CA VAL A 269 -2.64 3.82 -12.09
C VAL A 269 -2.19 3.82 -10.62
N LEU A 270 -1.19 2.99 -10.29
CA LEU A 270 -0.64 2.92 -8.92
C LEU A 270 -0.03 4.25 -8.48
N ASN A 271 0.63 4.98 -9.37
CA ASN A 271 1.14 6.32 -9.08
C ASN A 271 0.02 7.32 -8.77
N ILE A 272 -1.09 7.28 -9.52
CA ILE A 272 -2.26 8.11 -9.23
C ILE A 272 -2.82 7.79 -7.84
N VAL A 273 -3.00 6.50 -7.53
CA VAL A 273 -3.51 6.05 -6.22
C VAL A 273 -2.62 6.52 -5.07
N ARG A 274 -1.31 6.50 -5.25
CA ARG A 274 -0.34 6.89 -4.21
C ARG A 274 -0.25 8.41 -4.02
N ASN A 275 -0.26 9.17 -5.12
CA ASN A 275 0.05 10.60 -5.09
C ASN A 275 -1.18 11.50 -4.98
N GLN A 276 -2.36 11.03 -5.40
CA GLN A 276 -3.61 11.77 -5.27
C GLN A 276 -4.31 11.41 -3.96
N LYS A 277 -4.26 12.33 -2.98
CA LYS A 277 -4.88 12.13 -1.66
C LYS A 277 -6.40 12.31 -1.67
N ASP A 278 -6.92 13.12 -2.57
CA ASP A 278 -8.35 13.35 -2.73
C ASP A 278 -8.98 12.17 -3.48
N PRO A 279 -9.88 11.38 -2.86
CA PRO A 279 -10.47 10.20 -3.49
C PRO A 279 -11.22 10.50 -4.79
N GLN A 280 -11.91 11.63 -4.84
CA GLN A 280 -12.71 12.02 -5.99
C GLN A 280 -11.82 12.37 -7.20
N LYS A 281 -10.77 13.16 -6.96
CA LYS A 281 -9.77 13.48 -8.00
C LYS A 281 -8.96 12.27 -8.42
N ARG A 282 -8.74 11.33 -7.50
CA ARG A 282 -8.07 10.04 -7.78
C ARG A 282 -8.91 9.20 -8.74
N GLU A 283 -10.21 9.07 -8.47
CA GLU A 283 -11.15 8.37 -9.34
C GLU A 283 -11.23 9.02 -10.73
N GLU A 284 -11.38 10.34 -10.79
CA GLU A 284 -11.41 11.11 -12.05
C GLU A 284 -10.14 10.86 -12.87
N ALA A 285 -8.96 10.97 -12.24
CA ALA A 285 -7.67 10.76 -12.92
C ALA A 285 -7.48 9.33 -13.45
N ILE A 286 -8.04 8.32 -12.76
CA ILE A 286 -8.01 6.92 -13.26
C ILE A 286 -9.01 6.75 -14.39
N ARG A 287 -10.20 7.34 -14.29
CA ARG A 287 -11.24 7.31 -15.33
C ARG A 287 -10.79 7.98 -16.63
N ASP A 288 -10.01 9.06 -16.54
CA ASP A 288 -9.45 9.76 -17.70
C ASP A 288 -8.43 8.92 -18.48
N MET A 289 -7.99 7.78 -17.91
CA MET A 289 -7.15 6.81 -18.59
C MET A 289 -7.99 5.79 -19.39
N ALA A 290 -8.74 6.25 -20.39
CA ALA A 290 -9.77 5.49 -21.08
C ALA A 290 -9.36 4.08 -21.52
N GLU A 291 -8.14 3.89 -22.07
CA GLU A 291 -7.66 2.58 -22.53
C GLU A 291 -7.48 1.54 -21.40
N ILE A 292 -7.33 2.00 -20.15
CA ILE A 292 -7.09 1.15 -18.99
C ILE A 292 -8.35 1.02 -18.15
N TYR A 293 -9.21 2.04 -18.19
CA TYR A 293 -10.39 2.12 -17.32
C TYR A 293 -11.36 0.97 -17.59
N ASP A 294 -11.60 0.63 -18.86
CA ASP A 294 -12.47 -0.49 -19.23
C ASP A 294 -11.99 -1.80 -18.58
N ALA A 295 -10.70 -2.08 -18.62
CA ALA A 295 -10.13 -3.26 -17.99
C ALA A 295 -10.19 -3.20 -16.44
N ILE A 296 -10.09 -2.01 -15.85
CA ILE A 296 -10.28 -1.82 -14.40
C ILE A 296 -11.74 -2.06 -14.03
N GLU A 297 -12.69 -1.54 -14.83
CA GLU A 297 -14.12 -1.71 -14.60
C GLU A 297 -14.56 -3.18 -14.70
N ASP A 298 -13.99 -3.93 -15.62
CA ASP A 298 -14.34 -5.33 -15.84
C ASP A 298 -13.62 -6.29 -14.87
N ASP A 299 -12.34 -6.10 -14.57
CA ASP A 299 -11.52 -7.08 -13.88
C ASP A 299 -11.21 -6.74 -12.43
N VAL A 300 -11.21 -5.43 -12.05
CA VAL A 300 -10.82 -4.97 -10.73
C VAL A 300 -12.00 -4.55 -9.88
N LEU A 301 -12.82 -3.62 -10.36
CA LEU A 301 -13.92 -3.05 -9.56
C LEU A 301 -14.93 -4.09 -9.08
N PRO A 302 -15.31 -5.14 -9.86
CA PRO A 302 -16.25 -6.16 -9.39
C PRO A 302 -15.74 -6.92 -8.15
N LYS A 303 -14.42 -7.12 -8.02
CA LYS A 303 -13.79 -7.81 -6.90
C LYS A 303 -13.73 -6.96 -5.63
N LEU A 304 -13.93 -5.64 -5.74
CA LEU A 304 -13.97 -4.70 -4.62
C LEU A 304 -15.38 -4.49 -4.08
N ARG A 305 -16.41 -4.85 -4.84
CA ARG A 305 -17.82 -4.80 -4.42
C ARG A 305 -18.13 -6.01 -3.54
N LYS A 306 -17.57 -6.06 -2.34
CA LYS A 306 -17.58 -7.25 -1.50
C LYS A 306 -17.96 -6.98 -0.05
N ALA A 307 -18.32 -8.05 0.64
CA ALA A 307 -18.28 -8.14 2.09
C ALA A 307 -17.66 -9.48 2.49
N THR A 308 -16.96 -9.50 3.60
CA THR A 308 -16.36 -10.71 4.16
C THR A 308 -17.13 -11.15 5.40
N ILE A 309 -17.22 -12.46 5.61
CA ILE A 309 -17.70 -13.10 6.84
C ILE A 309 -16.56 -13.95 7.36
N THR A 310 -15.95 -13.55 8.46
CA THR A 310 -14.85 -14.28 9.10
C THR A 310 -15.35 -14.87 10.42
N LEU A 311 -15.32 -16.19 10.53
CA LEU A 311 -15.60 -16.91 11.78
C LEU A 311 -14.27 -17.23 12.45
N ARG A 312 -14.03 -16.71 13.66
CA ARG A 312 -12.89 -17.03 14.50
C ARG A 312 -13.31 -17.90 15.65
N VAL A 313 -12.59 -18.98 15.87
CA VAL A 313 -12.88 -19.96 16.91
C VAL A 313 -11.61 -20.29 17.69
N TYR A 314 -11.80 -20.78 18.91
CA TYR A 314 -10.71 -21.31 19.71
C TYR A 314 -10.42 -22.75 19.28
N GLU A 315 -9.15 -23.05 19.03
CA GLU A 315 -8.71 -24.42 18.77
C GLU A 315 -9.03 -25.28 20.00
N PRO A 316 -9.64 -26.47 19.84
CA PRO A 316 -9.89 -27.36 20.97
C PRO A 316 -8.57 -27.84 21.56
N LYS A 317 -8.45 -27.76 22.88
CA LYS A 317 -7.31 -28.37 23.58
C LYS A 317 -7.38 -29.89 23.42
N LYS A 318 -6.25 -30.46 23.02
CA LYS A 318 -6.09 -31.94 22.98
C LYS A 318 -5.97 -32.49 24.37
#